data_41b69daabea2dc5c04a5abf0d4c0fa7f
#
_entry.id   41b69daabea2dc5c04a5abf0d4c0fa7f
#
_cell.length_a   1.000
_cell.length_b   1.000
_cell.length_c   1.000
_cell.angle_alpha   90.00
_cell.angle_beta   90.00
_cell.angle_gamma   90.00
#
_symmetry.space_group_name_H-M   'P 1'
#
loop_
_entity.id
_entity.type
_entity.pdbx_description
1 polymer ?
#
loop_
_entity_poly.entity_id
_entity_poly.type
_entity_poly.pdbx_seq_one_letter_code
_entity_poly.pdbx_strand_id
1 'polypeptide(L)'
;MESHTTKALQFRQLHRGPGILILPNAWDVASARIFEEAGFPAIATTSAGIAFSLGYPDGQRIPREEMLARIGRIARAVHVPVTADIEAGYGSGAEDAAITTRELIQAGAVGMNLEDASGNPDRPLIDLQLAVEKIEAVRAAALQMRAQIVVNARTDVYLLPGGDPDADYSEALRRLVAFRQAGADCVFAPGLKDAGTIGRLVKAVDCPLNILAVPG
;
A
#
# COMPACT_ATOMS: atom_id res chain seq x y z
N MET A 1 0.68 23.58 10.92
CA MET A 1 0.57 22.19 10.40
C MET A 1 1.52 22.05 9.23
N GLU A 2 2.31 20.99 9.20
CA GLU A 2 3.15 20.68 8.05
C GLU A 2 2.32 20.46 6.79
N SER A 3 2.83 20.88 5.64
CA SER A 3 2.13 20.69 4.37
C SER A 3 2.10 19.21 3.96
N HIS A 4 1.10 18.81 3.18
CA HIS A 4 1.03 17.48 2.58
C HIS A 4 2.34 17.13 1.85
N THR A 5 2.89 18.06 1.08
CA THR A 5 4.14 17.87 0.35
C THR A 5 5.32 17.59 1.27
N THR A 6 5.43 18.31 2.39
CA THR A 6 6.52 18.10 3.37
C THR A 6 6.44 16.67 3.95
N LYS A 7 5.27 16.25 4.41
CA LYS A 7 5.06 14.88 4.94
C LYS A 7 5.33 13.80 3.88
N ALA A 8 4.93 14.02 2.63
CA ALA A 8 5.19 13.08 1.53
C ALA A 8 6.69 12.93 1.23
N LEU A 9 7.43 14.03 1.22
CA LEU A 9 8.88 14.02 1.05
C LEU A 9 9.58 13.32 2.22
N GLN A 10 9.16 13.62 3.46
CA GLN A 10 9.65 12.93 4.65
C GLN A 10 9.41 11.41 4.55
N PHE A 11 8.21 10.99 4.19
CA PHE A 11 7.87 9.58 4.05
C PHE A 11 8.70 8.88 2.97
N ARG A 12 8.93 9.55 1.83
CA ARG A 12 9.82 9.04 0.78
C ARG A 12 11.27 8.89 1.25
N GLN A 13 11.76 9.82 2.07
CA GLN A 13 13.11 9.74 2.63
C GLN A 13 13.26 8.58 3.61
N LEU A 14 12.23 8.29 4.41
CA LEU A 14 12.24 7.16 5.34
C LEU A 14 12.46 5.81 4.61
N HIS A 15 11.97 5.66 3.39
CA HIS A 15 12.20 4.45 2.57
C HIS A 15 13.64 4.33 2.02
N ARG A 16 14.42 5.41 2.07
CA ARG A 16 15.80 5.48 1.54
C ARG A 16 16.86 5.54 2.64
N GLY A 17 16.44 5.48 3.88
CA GLY A 17 17.33 5.52 5.03
C GLY A 17 18.20 4.27 5.16
N PRO A 18 19.26 4.32 5.99
CA PRO A 18 20.18 3.19 6.16
C PRO A 18 19.58 2.03 6.98
N GLY A 19 18.45 2.23 7.62
CA GLY A 19 17.76 1.26 8.45
C GLY A 19 16.45 0.77 7.84
N ILE A 20 15.91 -0.31 8.43
CA ILE A 20 14.58 -0.81 8.08
C ILE A 20 13.52 0.16 8.60
N LEU A 21 12.63 0.60 7.73
CA LEU A 21 11.44 1.35 8.12
C LEU A 21 10.37 0.39 8.66
N ILE A 22 10.00 0.55 9.92
CA ILE A 22 8.90 -0.20 10.55
C ILE A 22 7.65 0.68 10.49
N LEU A 23 6.60 0.17 9.84
CA LEU A 23 5.31 0.84 9.70
C LEU A 23 4.24 0.08 10.50
N PRO A 24 3.85 0.57 11.69
CA PRO A 24 2.73 -0.02 12.43
C PRO A 24 1.42 0.27 11.70
N ASN A 25 0.49 -0.70 11.74
CA ASN A 25 -0.77 -0.63 11.02
C ASN A 25 -1.91 -0.20 11.95
N ALA A 26 -2.39 1.05 11.79
CA ALA A 26 -3.49 1.61 12.56
C ALA A 26 -4.84 1.35 11.88
N TRP A 27 -5.89 1.18 12.68
CA TRP A 27 -7.27 1.01 12.21
C TRP A 27 -8.23 2.10 12.74
N ASP A 28 -7.77 2.90 13.70
CA ASP A 28 -8.49 4.04 14.26
C ASP A 28 -7.55 5.14 14.77
N VAL A 29 -8.13 6.22 15.27
CA VAL A 29 -7.38 7.36 15.82
C VAL A 29 -6.60 6.97 17.08
N ALA A 30 -7.14 6.08 17.92
CA ALA A 30 -6.50 5.69 19.17
C ALA A 30 -5.22 4.88 18.90
N SER A 31 -5.31 3.86 18.03
CA SER A 31 -4.14 3.06 17.62
C SER A 31 -3.07 3.93 16.94
N ALA A 32 -3.48 4.87 16.07
CA ALA A 32 -2.55 5.77 15.40
C ALA A 32 -1.78 6.67 16.36
N ARG A 33 -2.46 7.24 17.37
CA ARG A 33 -1.82 8.06 18.39
C ARG A 33 -0.87 7.28 19.29
N ILE A 34 -1.25 6.06 19.67
CA ILE A 34 -0.38 5.17 20.44
C ILE A 34 0.92 4.90 19.67
N PHE A 35 0.83 4.63 18.37
CA PHE A 35 2.01 4.42 17.54
C PHE A 35 2.87 5.70 17.39
N GLU A 36 2.25 6.86 17.22
CA GLU A 36 2.99 8.12 17.20
C GLU A 36 3.71 8.38 18.53
N GLU A 37 3.01 8.20 19.67
CA GLU A 37 3.57 8.35 21.02
C GLU A 37 4.70 7.34 21.30
N ALA A 38 4.62 6.14 20.71
CA ALA A 38 5.68 5.14 20.77
C ALA A 38 6.92 5.50 19.92
N GLY A 39 6.88 6.62 19.16
CA GLY A 39 8.02 7.15 18.41
C GLY A 39 8.17 6.60 17.00
N PHE A 40 7.15 5.94 16.44
CA PHE A 40 7.21 5.53 15.03
C PHE A 40 7.21 6.74 14.11
N PRO A 41 8.15 6.80 13.12
CA PRO A 41 8.33 7.97 12.28
C PRO A 41 7.26 8.12 11.18
N ALA A 42 6.48 7.10 10.94
CA ALA A 42 5.34 7.06 10.02
C ALA A 42 4.38 5.93 10.42
N ILE A 43 3.15 6.01 9.97
CA ILE A 43 2.07 5.05 10.29
C ILE A 43 1.44 4.57 9.00
N ALA A 44 1.20 3.27 8.88
CA ALA A 44 0.34 2.69 7.86
C ALA A 44 -1.09 2.51 8.41
N THR A 45 -2.09 2.45 7.55
CA THR A 45 -3.39 1.91 7.93
C THR A 45 -3.53 0.46 7.49
N THR A 46 -4.48 -0.26 8.06
CA THR A 46 -4.86 -1.61 7.64
C THR A 46 -6.31 -1.61 7.17
N SER A 47 -6.54 -1.99 5.90
CA SER A 47 -7.88 -2.12 5.33
C SER A 47 -8.73 -3.11 6.11
N ALA A 48 -8.20 -4.31 6.38
CA ALA A 48 -8.86 -5.34 7.16
C ALA A 48 -9.20 -4.87 8.59
N GLY A 49 -8.26 -4.22 9.29
CA GLY A 49 -8.50 -3.71 10.64
C GLY A 49 -9.58 -2.63 10.67
N ILE A 50 -9.59 -1.70 9.70
CA ILE A 50 -10.64 -0.69 9.56
C ILE A 50 -11.98 -1.36 9.26
N ALA A 51 -12.03 -2.27 8.26
CA ALA A 51 -13.26 -2.97 7.88
C ALA A 51 -13.85 -3.73 9.08
N PHE A 52 -13.05 -4.54 9.77
CA PHE A 52 -13.50 -5.30 10.94
C PHE A 52 -13.99 -4.40 12.08
N SER A 53 -13.34 -3.26 12.33
CA SER A 53 -13.77 -2.29 13.36
C SER A 53 -15.14 -1.67 13.07
N LEU A 54 -15.59 -1.74 11.82
CA LEU A 54 -16.86 -1.21 11.34
C LEU A 54 -17.90 -2.31 11.02
N GLY A 55 -17.54 -3.58 11.24
CA GLY A 55 -18.42 -4.73 11.01
C GLY A 55 -18.49 -5.21 9.56
N TYR A 56 -17.55 -4.80 8.72
CA TYR A 56 -17.40 -5.29 7.35
C TYR A 56 -16.37 -6.41 7.26
N PRO A 57 -16.53 -7.39 6.35
CA PRO A 57 -15.43 -8.29 5.98
C PRO A 57 -14.37 -7.53 5.17
N ASP A 58 -13.17 -8.10 5.11
CA ASP A 58 -12.07 -7.63 4.25
C ASP A 58 -12.39 -7.83 2.75
N GLY A 59 -11.62 -7.18 1.86
CA GLY A 59 -11.71 -7.35 0.40
C GLY A 59 -12.68 -6.40 -0.27
N GLN A 60 -12.53 -5.10 -0.08
CA GLN A 60 -13.32 -4.01 -0.68
C GLN A 60 -14.84 -4.12 -0.42
N ARG A 61 -15.23 -4.65 0.76
CA ARG A 61 -16.65 -4.75 1.18
C ARG A 61 -17.14 -3.50 1.90
N ILE A 62 -16.24 -2.74 2.51
CA ILE A 62 -16.54 -1.41 3.03
C ILE A 62 -16.65 -0.42 1.86
N PRO A 63 -17.63 0.50 1.84
CA PRO A 63 -17.69 1.55 0.82
C PRO A 63 -16.45 2.43 0.83
N ARG A 64 -15.94 2.80 -0.37
CA ARG A 64 -14.77 3.66 -0.53
C ARG A 64 -14.83 4.92 0.33
N GLU A 65 -15.98 5.60 0.33
CA GLU A 65 -16.17 6.84 1.09
C GLU A 65 -15.98 6.63 2.59
N GLU A 66 -16.48 5.53 3.13
CA GLU A 66 -16.36 5.20 4.55
C GLU A 66 -14.93 4.86 4.94
N MET A 67 -14.21 4.08 4.10
CA MET A 67 -12.79 3.80 4.27
C MET A 67 -11.97 5.10 4.27
N LEU A 68 -12.15 5.94 3.27
CA LEU A 68 -11.42 7.20 3.16
C LEU A 68 -11.76 8.19 4.28
N ALA A 69 -12.99 8.19 4.77
CA ALA A 69 -13.35 8.99 5.94
C ALA A 69 -12.60 8.54 7.20
N ARG A 70 -12.40 7.22 7.40
CA ARG A 70 -11.57 6.68 8.49
C ARG A 70 -10.11 7.05 8.34
N ILE A 71 -9.53 6.83 7.16
CA ILE A 71 -8.16 7.22 6.84
C ILE A 71 -7.95 8.71 7.12
N GLY A 72 -8.89 9.56 6.69
CA GLY A 72 -8.81 10.99 6.91
C GLY A 72 -8.88 11.40 8.40
N ARG A 73 -9.62 10.68 9.23
CA ARG A 73 -9.61 10.91 10.68
C ARG A 73 -8.26 10.54 11.30
N ILE A 74 -7.67 9.41 10.88
CA ILE A 74 -6.34 8.98 11.31
C ILE A 74 -5.30 10.01 10.89
N ALA A 75 -5.25 10.38 9.61
CA ALA A 75 -4.25 11.30 9.05
C ALA A 75 -4.28 12.70 9.69
N ARG A 76 -5.46 13.18 10.10
CA ARG A 76 -5.60 14.46 10.80
C ARG A 76 -5.28 14.40 12.29
N ALA A 77 -5.28 13.20 12.89
CA ALA A 77 -5.08 13.03 14.32
C ALA A 77 -3.60 12.93 14.71
N VAL A 78 -2.70 12.71 13.76
CA VAL A 78 -1.26 12.52 13.98
C VAL A 78 -0.43 13.52 13.16
N HIS A 79 0.79 13.78 13.63
CA HIS A 79 1.73 14.70 12.97
C HIS A 79 2.63 13.97 11.98
N VAL A 80 2.93 12.69 12.23
CA VAL A 80 3.75 11.86 11.35
C VAL A 80 3.05 11.55 10.01
N PRO A 81 3.79 11.22 8.95
CA PRO A 81 3.22 10.76 7.68
C PRO A 81 2.31 9.55 7.86
N VAL A 82 1.20 9.51 7.13
CA VAL A 82 0.29 8.37 7.08
C VAL A 82 0.23 7.82 5.66
N THR A 83 0.51 6.52 5.50
CA THR A 83 0.25 5.75 4.27
C THR A 83 -1.00 4.90 4.47
N ALA A 84 -1.82 4.76 3.44
CA ALA A 84 -3.10 4.07 3.55
C ALA A 84 -3.12 2.78 2.74
N ASP A 85 -3.66 1.74 3.32
CA ASP A 85 -4.04 0.53 2.60
C ASP A 85 -5.40 0.76 1.92
N ILE A 86 -5.39 0.85 0.59
CA ILE A 86 -6.59 1.10 -0.23
C ILE A 86 -6.99 -0.13 -1.05
N GLU A 87 -6.52 -1.29 -0.65
CA GLU A 87 -6.81 -2.56 -1.32
C GLU A 87 -6.50 -2.47 -2.83
N ALA A 88 -7.38 -2.96 -3.72
CA ALA A 88 -7.19 -2.88 -5.17
C ALA A 88 -7.66 -1.54 -5.79
N GLY A 89 -7.93 -0.51 -4.98
CA GLY A 89 -8.26 0.84 -5.45
C GLY A 89 -9.75 1.13 -5.58
N TYR A 90 -10.63 0.30 -4.99
CA TYR A 90 -12.08 0.51 -4.93
C TYR A 90 -12.77 0.60 -6.29
N GLY A 91 -12.47 -0.35 -7.16
CA GLY A 91 -13.12 -0.49 -8.46
C GLY A 91 -12.34 -1.39 -9.39
N SER A 92 -12.93 -1.66 -10.56
CA SER A 92 -12.37 -2.63 -11.52
C SER A 92 -11.36 -2.05 -12.50
N GLY A 93 -11.35 -0.73 -12.68
CA GLY A 93 -10.54 -0.06 -13.70
C GLY A 93 -9.47 0.87 -13.16
N ALA A 94 -8.64 1.37 -14.06
CA ALA A 94 -7.58 2.34 -13.75
C ALA A 94 -8.16 3.70 -13.28
N GLU A 95 -9.29 4.14 -13.84
CA GLU A 95 -9.94 5.39 -13.42
C GLU A 95 -10.46 5.32 -12.00
N ASP A 96 -10.93 4.15 -11.53
CA ASP A 96 -11.36 3.98 -10.13
C ASP A 96 -10.18 4.21 -9.17
N ALA A 97 -9.00 3.67 -9.50
CA ALA A 97 -7.77 3.90 -8.72
C ALA A 97 -7.36 5.38 -8.74
N ALA A 98 -7.53 6.07 -9.86
CA ALA A 98 -7.28 7.51 -9.97
C ALA A 98 -8.25 8.33 -9.11
N ILE A 99 -9.54 8.00 -9.10
CA ILE A 99 -10.55 8.65 -8.24
C ILE A 99 -10.19 8.45 -6.77
N THR A 100 -9.93 7.20 -6.36
CA THR A 100 -9.52 6.86 -5.00
C THR A 100 -8.26 7.62 -4.58
N THR A 101 -7.29 7.78 -5.48
CA THR A 101 -6.07 8.55 -5.23
C THR A 101 -6.37 10.02 -4.95
N ARG A 102 -7.21 10.66 -5.74
CA ARG A 102 -7.59 12.07 -5.54
C ARG A 102 -8.24 12.28 -4.18
N GLU A 103 -9.18 11.42 -3.83
CA GLU A 103 -9.88 11.47 -2.55
C GLU A 103 -8.96 11.15 -1.36
N LEU A 104 -8.02 10.21 -1.52
CA LEU A 104 -7.02 9.86 -0.52
C LEU A 104 -6.08 11.03 -0.20
N ILE A 105 -5.60 11.73 -1.23
CA ILE A 105 -4.77 12.93 -1.06
C ILE A 105 -5.54 14.02 -0.31
N GLN A 106 -6.82 14.22 -0.63
CA GLN A 106 -7.70 15.16 0.09
C GLN A 106 -7.95 14.73 1.54
N ALA A 107 -7.99 13.43 1.82
CA ALA A 107 -8.07 12.89 3.17
C ALA A 107 -6.80 13.15 4.00
N GLY A 108 -5.66 13.44 3.35
CA GLY A 108 -4.40 13.80 4.01
C GLY A 108 -3.36 12.69 4.11
N ALA A 109 -3.61 11.52 3.54
CA ALA A 109 -2.60 10.48 3.43
C ALA A 109 -1.55 10.85 2.37
N VAL A 110 -0.29 10.47 2.61
CA VAL A 110 0.85 10.80 1.76
C VAL A 110 1.49 9.58 1.10
N GLY A 111 0.90 8.41 1.31
CA GLY A 111 1.26 7.15 0.68
C GLY A 111 0.07 6.22 0.57
N MET A 112 0.21 5.18 -0.23
CA MET A 112 -0.79 4.14 -0.38
C MET A 112 -0.16 2.78 -0.63
N ASN A 113 -0.81 1.70 -0.16
CA ASN A 113 -0.70 0.38 -0.76
C ASN A 113 -1.76 0.25 -1.83
N LEU A 114 -1.39 -0.27 -2.99
CA LEU A 114 -2.31 -0.65 -4.08
C LEU A 114 -1.98 -2.08 -4.49
N GLU A 115 -2.92 -2.99 -4.31
CA GLU A 115 -2.72 -4.41 -4.56
C GLU A 115 -3.33 -4.88 -5.88
N ASP A 116 -2.87 -6.05 -6.32
CA ASP A 116 -3.36 -6.71 -7.52
C ASP A 116 -4.41 -7.81 -7.25
N ALA A 117 -4.98 -7.86 -6.05
CA ALA A 117 -6.09 -8.75 -5.73
C ALA A 117 -7.32 -8.44 -6.58
N SER A 118 -7.95 -9.48 -7.14
CA SER A 118 -9.14 -9.32 -7.98
C SER A 118 -10.46 -9.39 -7.21
N GLY A 119 -10.43 -9.96 -6.00
CA GLY A 119 -11.63 -10.32 -5.24
C GLY A 119 -12.39 -11.53 -5.80
N ASN A 120 -11.91 -12.15 -6.88
CA ASN A 120 -12.49 -13.37 -7.48
C ASN A 120 -11.61 -14.59 -7.15
N PRO A 121 -12.13 -15.58 -6.41
CA PRO A 121 -11.34 -16.76 -6.02
C PRO A 121 -10.84 -17.60 -7.22
N ASP A 122 -11.57 -17.62 -8.33
CA ASP A 122 -11.17 -18.39 -9.52
C ASP A 122 -10.05 -17.69 -10.32
N ARG A 123 -9.89 -16.39 -10.14
CA ARG A 123 -8.83 -15.59 -10.76
C ARG A 123 -8.32 -14.57 -9.73
N PRO A 124 -7.58 -15.01 -8.71
CA PRO A 124 -7.32 -14.22 -7.51
C PRO A 124 -6.52 -12.93 -7.77
N LEU A 125 -5.72 -12.90 -8.84
CA LEU A 125 -4.98 -11.71 -9.25
C LEU A 125 -5.57 -11.10 -10.52
N ILE A 126 -5.59 -9.79 -10.62
CA ILE A 126 -5.92 -9.08 -11.87
C ILE A 126 -4.79 -9.27 -12.89
N ASP A 127 -5.12 -9.07 -14.17
CA ASP A 127 -4.11 -9.11 -15.22
C ASP A 127 -3.01 -8.08 -14.94
N LEU A 128 -1.75 -8.45 -15.20
CA LEU A 128 -0.60 -7.59 -14.95
C LEU A 128 -0.72 -6.24 -15.65
N GLN A 129 -1.22 -6.24 -16.89
CA GLN A 129 -1.39 -5.01 -17.66
C GLN A 129 -2.37 -4.05 -16.94
N LEU A 130 -3.48 -4.56 -16.41
CA LEU A 130 -4.44 -3.76 -15.64
C LEU A 130 -3.81 -3.23 -14.34
N ALA A 131 -3.00 -4.03 -13.65
CA ALA A 131 -2.29 -3.58 -12.45
C ALA A 131 -1.32 -2.43 -12.76
N VAL A 132 -0.58 -2.52 -13.86
CA VAL A 132 0.29 -1.45 -14.38
C VAL A 132 -0.52 -0.19 -14.67
N GLU A 133 -1.61 -0.31 -15.43
CA GLU A 133 -2.49 0.83 -15.77
C GLU A 133 -3.06 1.52 -14.53
N LYS A 134 -3.42 0.76 -13.49
CA LYS A 134 -3.85 1.34 -12.21
C LYS A 134 -2.75 2.17 -11.56
N ILE A 135 -1.51 1.70 -11.53
CA ILE A 135 -0.37 2.44 -10.96
C ILE A 135 -0.08 3.70 -11.76
N GLU A 136 -0.10 3.63 -13.09
CA GLU A 136 0.08 4.79 -13.96
C GLU A 136 -1.03 5.83 -13.74
N ALA A 137 -2.28 5.40 -13.62
CA ALA A 137 -3.43 6.27 -13.33
C ALA A 137 -3.32 6.96 -11.96
N VAL A 138 -2.84 6.25 -10.92
CA VAL A 138 -2.51 6.81 -9.61
C VAL A 138 -1.47 7.92 -9.75
N ARG A 139 -0.40 7.70 -10.53
CA ARG A 139 0.64 8.69 -10.76
C ARG A 139 0.11 9.92 -11.52
N ALA A 140 -0.68 9.69 -12.55
CA ALA A 140 -1.30 10.76 -13.32
C ALA A 140 -2.25 11.61 -12.44
N ALA A 141 -3.06 10.99 -11.61
CA ALA A 141 -3.95 11.67 -10.68
C ALA A 141 -3.20 12.54 -9.67
N ALA A 142 -2.12 12.02 -9.07
CA ALA A 142 -1.28 12.79 -8.16
C ALA A 142 -0.62 13.99 -8.85
N LEU A 143 -0.11 13.80 -10.07
CA LEU A 143 0.47 14.87 -10.88
C LEU A 143 -0.55 15.98 -11.19
N GLN A 144 -1.77 15.62 -11.60
CA GLN A 144 -2.87 16.57 -11.87
C GLN A 144 -3.20 17.39 -10.62
N MET A 145 -3.16 16.79 -9.44
CA MET A 145 -3.36 17.47 -8.15
C MET A 145 -2.14 18.27 -7.69
N ARG A 146 -1.02 18.21 -8.39
CA ARG A 146 0.29 18.77 -7.96
C ARG A 146 0.70 18.26 -6.58
N ALA A 147 0.33 17.03 -6.25
CA ALA A 147 0.60 16.40 -4.98
C ALA A 147 1.71 15.36 -5.10
N GLN A 148 2.48 15.19 -4.03
CA GLN A 148 3.43 14.09 -3.89
C GLN A 148 2.75 12.96 -3.12
N ILE A 149 2.89 11.72 -3.62
CA ILE A 149 2.41 10.52 -2.93
C ILE A 149 3.41 9.39 -3.10
N VAL A 150 3.59 8.56 -2.07
CA VAL A 150 4.40 7.34 -2.14
C VAL A 150 3.49 6.17 -2.50
N VAL A 151 3.78 5.51 -3.61
CA VAL A 151 3.03 4.32 -4.06
C VAL A 151 3.81 3.07 -3.71
N ASN A 152 3.24 2.26 -2.83
CA ASN A 152 3.70 0.93 -2.46
C ASN A 152 2.83 -0.09 -3.21
N ALA A 153 3.31 -0.55 -4.37
CA ALA A 153 2.55 -1.47 -5.19
C ALA A 153 2.72 -2.91 -4.69
N ARG A 154 1.60 -3.54 -4.36
CA ARG A 154 1.53 -4.85 -3.72
C ARG A 154 1.13 -5.93 -4.71
N THR A 155 1.81 -7.08 -4.63
CA THR A 155 1.34 -8.31 -5.26
C THR A 155 1.01 -9.37 -4.22
N ASP A 156 -0.14 -10.00 -4.36
CA ASP A 156 -0.64 -11.03 -3.45
C ASP A 156 -0.24 -12.46 -3.85
N VAL A 157 0.72 -12.62 -4.73
CA VAL A 157 1.21 -13.94 -5.19
C VAL A 157 1.47 -14.89 -4.04
N TYR A 158 2.17 -14.44 -2.98
CA TYR A 158 2.51 -15.28 -1.82
C TYR A 158 1.38 -15.48 -0.81
N LEU A 159 0.21 -14.89 -1.04
CA LEU A 159 -1.00 -15.13 -0.25
C LEU A 159 -1.89 -16.19 -0.88
N LEU A 160 -1.59 -16.62 -2.12
CA LEU A 160 -2.36 -17.63 -2.81
C LEU A 160 -2.10 -19.02 -2.23
N PRO A 161 -3.12 -19.87 -2.04
CA PRO A 161 -2.95 -21.21 -1.50
C PRO A 161 -2.28 -22.15 -2.49
N GLY A 162 -1.38 -23.01 -2.01
CA GLY A 162 -0.86 -24.15 -2.78
C GLY A 162 0.15 -23.79 -3.87
N GLY A 163 0.82 -22.63 -3.77
CA GLY A 163 1.80 -22.18 -4.76
C GLY A 163 3.07 -23.04 -4.83
N ASP A 164 3.68 -23.07 -6.01
CA ASP A 164 5.02 -23.59 -6.23
C ASP A 164 6.06 -22.49 -5.97
N PRO A 165 7.04 -22.69 -5.08
CA PRO A 165 7.98 -21.62 -4.67
C PRO A 165 8.74 -20.96 -5.82
N ASP A 166 9.09 -21.71 -6.87
CA ASP A 166 9.84 -21.16 -8.01
C ASP A 166 8.92 -20.44 -8.99
N ALA A 167 7.69 -20.95 -9.19
CA ALA A 167 6.68 -20.30 -9.99
C ALA A 167 6.21 -19.00 -9.32
N ASP A 168 5.95 -19.03 -8.00
CA ASP A 168 5.56 -17.87 -7.21
C ASP A 168 6.66 -16.79 -7.23
N TYR A 169 7.94 -17.19 -7.10
CA TYR A 169 9.04 -16.25 -7.20
C TYR A 169 9.08 -15.58 -8.58
N SER A 170 8.94 -16.38 -9.64
CA SER A 170 9.01 -15.86 -11.01
C SER A 170 7.86 -14.90 -11.31
N GLU A 171 6.65 -15.22 -10.88
CA GLU A 171 5.46 -14.38 -11.06
C GLU A 171 5.55 -13.12 -10.19
N ALA A 172 5.93 -13.24 -8.91
CA ALA A 172 6.12 -12.09 -8.03
C ALA A 172 7.18 -11.13 -8.59
N LEU A 173 8.33 -11.64 -9.01
CA LEU A 173 9.39 -10.82 -9.60
C LEU A 173 8.89 -10.09 -10.86
N ARG A 174 8.21 -10.80 -11.77
CA ARG A 174 7.64 -10.21 -12.99
C ARG A 174 6.70 -9.05 -12.67
N ARG A 175 5.81 -9.20 -11.67
CA ARG A 175 4.87 -8.16 -11.25
C ARG A 175 5.57 -6.99 -10.57
N LEU A 176 6.44 -7.26 -9.59
CA LEU A 176 7.14 -6.22 -8.83
C LEU A 176 8.01 -5.34 -9.74
N VAL A 177 8.70 -5.93 -10.72
CA VAL A 177 9.47 -5.17 -11.71
C VAL A 177 8.57 -4.31 -12.59
N ALA A 178 7.46 -4.84 -13.08
CA ALA A 178 6.49 -4.07 -13.86
C ALA A 178 5.86 -2.92 -13.05
N PHE A 179 5.53 -3.16 -11.78
CA PHE A 179 5.02 -2.13 -10.88
C PHE A 179 6.03 -1.00 -10.66
N ARG A 180 7.30 -1.36 -10.47
CA ARG A 180 8.38 -0.37 -10.38
C ARG A 180 8.50 0.47 -11.65
N GLN A 181 8.43 -0.16 -12.82
CA GLN A 181 8.48 0.52 -14.11
C GLN A 181 7.26 1.43 -14.36
N ALA A 182 6.08 1.02 -13.88
CA ALA A 182 4.86 1.83 -13.91
C ALA A 182 4.90 3.05 -12.95
N GLY A 183 5.94 3.15 -12.12
CA GLY A 183 6.16 4.30 -11.25
C GLY A 183 5.93 4.07 -9.76
N ALA A 184 5.85 2.83 -9.28
CA ALA A 184 5.85 2.56 -7.84
C ALA A 184 7.14 3.07 -7.19
N ASP A 185 7.04 3.68 -5.99
CA ASP A 185 8.19 4.13 -5.19
C ASP A 185 8.81 2.96 -4.43
N CYS A 186 8.00 2.03 -3.97
CA CYS A 186 8.36 0.78 -3.34
C CYS A 186 7.38 -0.32 -3.77
N VAL A 187 7.75 -1.57 -3.55
CA VAL A 187 6.93 -2.73 -3.88
C VAL A 187 6.72 -3.60 -2.65
N PHE A 188 5.65 -4.39 -2.65
CA PHE A 188 5.23 -5.14 -1.47
C PHE A 188 4.83 -6.57 -1.82
N ALA A 189 5.36 -7.54 -1.07
CA ALA A 189 5.08 -8.96 -1.20
C ALA A 189 4.66 -9.55 0.16
N PRO A 190 3.40 -9.34 0.61
CA PRO A 190 2.91 -9.96 1.84
C PRO A 190 2.89 -11.49 1.72
N GLY A 191 2.98 -12.19 2.85
CA GLY A 191 3.01 -13.66 2.87
C GLY A 191 4.40 -14.26 2.69
N LEU A 192 5.33 -13.56 2.07
CA LEU A 192 6.71 -14.01 1.91
C LEU A 192 7.46 -13.97 3.26
N LYS A 193 7.97 -15.13 3.70
CA LYS A 193 8.70 -15.29 4.97
C LYS A 193 10.13 -15.79 4.79
N ASP A 194 10.44 -16.45 3.67
CA ASP A 194 11.76 -17.01 3.44
C ASP A 194 12.81 -15.93 3.19
N ALA A 195 13.81 -15.83 4.07
CA ALA A 195 14.85 -14.83 4.01
C ALA A 195 15.70 -14.90 2.73
N GLY A 196 15.91 -16.11 2.19
CA GLY A 196 16.64 -16.33 0.94
C GLY A 196 15.90 -15.71 -0.24
N THR A 197 14.61 -15.96 -0.36
CA THR A 197 13.73 -15.41 -1.40
C THR A 197 13.58 -13.90 -1.26
N ILE A 198 13.41 -13.38 -0.03
CA ILE A 198 13.42 -11.93 0.24
C ILE A 198 14.72 -11.32 -0.29
N GLY A 199 15.88 -11.90 0.06
CA GLY A 199 17.17 -11.42 -0.40
C GLY A 199 17.36 -11.46 -1.92
N ARG A 200 16.77 -12.45 -2.61
CA ARG A 200 16.76 -12.54 -4.07
C ARG A 200 15.90 -11.43 -4.69
N LEU A 201 14.69 -11.19 -4.18
CA LEU A 201 13.81 -10.12 -4.66
C LEU A 201 14.42 -8.74 -4.43
N VAL A 202 14.96 -8.46 -3.24
CA VAL A 202 15.63 -7.17 -2.93
C VAL A 202 16.74 -6.84 -3.92
N LYS A 203 17.50 -7.86 -4.37
CA LYS A 203 18.57 -7.67 -5.37
C LYS A 203 18.04 -7.47 -6.78
N ALA A 204 16.85 -7.98 -7.07
CA ALA A 204 16.29 -7.98 -8.42
C ALA A 204 15.37 -6.78 -8.71
N VAL A 205 14.72 -6.21 -7.69
CA VAL A 205 13.91 -5.00 -7.82
C VAL A 205 14.75 -3.76 -7.53
N ASP A 206 14.67 -2.75 -8.39
CA ASP A 206 15.40 -1.48 -8.23
C ASP A 206 14.60 -0.47 -7.38
N CYS A 207 14.13 -0.91 -6.22
CA CYS A 207 13.40 -0.05 -5.26
C CYS A 207 13.28 -0.77 -3.89
N PRO A 208 12.88 -0.05 -2.83
CA PRO A 208 12.58 -0.69 -1.55
C PRO A 208 11.52 -1.78 -1.67
N LEU A 209 11.76 -2.92 -1.02
CA LEU A 209 10.81 -4.02 -0.90
C LEU A 209 10.20 -4.01 0.51
N ASN A 210 8.89 -3.93 0.57
CA ASN A 210 8.12 -4.10 1.79
C ASN A 210 7.76 -5.59 1.98
N ILE A 211 7.76 -6.05 3.21
CA ILE A 211 7.29 -7.37 3.63
C ILE A 211 6.34 -7.21 4.83
N LEU A 212 5.44 -8.16 5.02
CA LEU A 212 4.56 -8.17 6.17
C LEU A 212 5.21 -8.97 7.31
N ALA A 213 5.59 -8.27 8.37
CA ALA A 213 6.02 -8.91 9.60
C ALA A 213 4.78 -9.32 10.41
N VAL A 214 4.60 -10.63 10.60
CA VAL A 214 3.57 -11.19 11.47
C VAL A 214 4.25 -11.95 12.60
N PRO A 215 3.69 -11.93 13.83
CA PRO A 215 4.16 -12.80 14.89
C PRO A 215 4.15 -14.26 14.41
N GLY A 216 5.23 -14.99 14.71
CA GLY A 216 5.36 -16.41 14.36
C GLY A 216 4.45 -17.29 15.22
#